data_71fa79843464e8461a96ee248dace0cd
#
_entry.id   71fa79843464e8461a96ee248dace0cd
#
_cell.length_a   1.000
_cell.length_b   1.000
_cell.length_c   1.000
_cell.angle_alpha   90.00
_cell.angle_beta   90.00
_cell.angle_gamma   90.00
#
_symmetry.space_group_name_H-M   'P 1'
#
loop_
_entity.id
_entity.type
_entity.pdbx_description
1 polymer ?
#
loop_
_entity_poly.entity_id
_entity_poly.type
_entity_poly.pdbx_seq_one_letter_code
_entity_poly.pdbx_strand_id
1 'polypeptide(L)'
;MQDLWVINSIAKPRPTLETYKYQMPGEAGSPIVHLYLFDLENAGKRKEIRVDCFKDQIINLASKPDKERTGLTRNSIWLGDNQTFYLTRVSRDMKRVDICSYTIGEDSVKAIIEERLNTSMETRPLAMTDNGKELIHWSERDGWAHLYLYEAQGNLKNRITKGPWHVDAIVDVDSKNRVVYFKANAREKGDTTPYYEHLYRVNLDGSGLKLITPGDYFHLVSMDKSMRYIVDNYSRVNTIPATALYDNQGNRLMTLEESDFFQLFMAGYKFPEPFSVKAADGVTDLYGVMYKPFDFDSTKVYPVINYVYPGPQQEGTFFRYIPMNPRTDRLAQAGFVVVCMGHRGGHPSRSKWYHNYGYGNLRDYPMADHKVAIEQLCARYKFMDINRVGIHGHSGGGFMSTAAMLLYPDFFKVAVSCAGNHDNNIYNRWWGEKHHGVKEITDDMGNISFDIRIPTNQELARNLKGHLLLIHGDIDNNEYYYWRMVDYFSEYLRGERETGADIKDLKLGNWFQGYQ
;
A
#
# COMPACT_ATOMS: atom_id res chain seq x y z
N MET A 1 -27.30 -0.37 1.93
CA MET A 1 -26.37 -1.50 2.14
C MET A 1 -27.17 -2.76 2.45
N GLN A 2 -26.82 -3.87 1.82
CA GLN A 2 -27.44 -5.19 2.05
C GLN A 2 -26.90 -5.84 3.33
N ASP A 3 -27.57 -6.90 3.77
CA ASP A 3 -27.12 -7.69 4.90
C ASP A 3 -26.17 -8.80 4.42
N LEU A 4 -25.03 -8.92 5.11
CA LEU A 4 -24.15 -10.07 5.03
C LEU A 4 -24.38 -10.94 6.27
N TRP A 5 -24.64 -12.22 6.05
CA TRP A 5 -24.83 -13.21 7.11
C TRP A 5 -23.58 -14.06 7.27
N VAL A 6 -23.07 -14.13 8.48
CA VAL A 6 -21.89 -14.93 8.82
C VAL A 6 -22.26 -15.88 9.93
N ILE A 7 -21.92 -17.15 9.76
CA ILE A 7 -22.09 -18.16 10.81
C ILE A 7 -20.83 -18.17 11.67
N ASN A 8 -20.99 -17.77 12.94
CA ASN A 8 -19.96 -17.96 13.95
C ASN A 8 -19.98 -19.43 14.41
N SER A 9 -19.16 -20.27 13.78
CA SER A 9 -19.15 -21.73 14.00
C SER A 9 -18.52 -22.13 15.33
N ILE A 10 -17.77 -21.24 15.98
CA ILE A 10 -17.11 -21.50 17.27
C ILE A 10 -17.88 -20.96 18.49
N ALA A 11 -18.99 -20.28 18.26
CA ALA A 11 -19.84 -19.78 19.34
C ALA A 11 -20.36 -20.93 20.22
N LYS A 12 -20.44 -20.68 21.55
CA LYS A 12 -20.90 -21.66 22.52
C LYS A 12 -22.26 -21.23 23.09
N PRO A 13 -23.18 -22.16 23.38
CA PRO A 13 -23.10 -23.64 23.21
C PRO A 13 -23.39 -24.14 21.79
N ARG A 14 -23.75 -23.26 20.87
CA ARG A 14 -24.06 -23.57 19.45
C ARG A 14 -23.58 -22.47 18.53
N PRO A 15 -23.35 -22.75 17.24
CA PRO A 15 -23.13 -21.74 16.22
C PRO A 15 -24.22 -20.66 16.24
N THR A 16 -23.83 -19.41 16.01
CA THR A 16 -24.73 -18.27 15.93
C THR A 16 -24.66 -17.62 14.56
N LEU A 17 -25.77 -17.00 14.13
CA LEU A 17 -25.82 -16.18 12.93
C LEU A 17 -25.54 -14.72 13.32
N GLU A 18 -24.53 -14.12 12.69
CA GLU A 18 -24.22 -12.71 12.81
C GLU A 18 -24.62 -11.99 11.53
N THR A 19 -25.13 -10.77 11.65
CA THR A 19 -25.59 -9.98 10.50
C THR A 19 -24.90 -8.62 10.51
N TYR A 20 -24.28 -8.29 9.39
CA TYR A 20 -23.56 -7.03 9.17
C TYR A 20 -24.14 -6.29 7.98
N LYS A 21 -24.11 -4.94 8.03
CA LYS A 21 -24.33 -4.13 6.83
C LYS A 21 -23.06 -4.09 5.99
N TYR A 22 -23.11 -4.70 4.83
CA TYR A 22 -21.95 -4.85 3.94
C TYR A 22 -22.35 -4.52 2.51
N GLN A 23 -21.46 -3.86 1.77
CA GLN A 23 -21.68 -3.55 0.37
C GLN A 23 -20.62 -4.24 -0.49
N MET A 24 -21.11 -5.03 -1.43
CA MET A 24 -20.30 -5.72 -2.43
C MET A 24 -20.14 -4.85 -3.70
N PRO A 25 -19.15 -5.15 -4.54
CA PRO A 25 -18.96 -4.44 -5.81
C PRO A 25 -20.21 -4.46 -6.68
N GLY A 26 -20.53 -3.32 -7.32
CA GLY A 26 -21.69 -3.16 -8.19
C GLY A 26 -23.03 -2.90 -7.48
N GLU A 27 -23.15 -3.21 -6.18
CA GLU A 27 -24.43 -3.03 -5.46
C GLU A 27 -24.83 -1.57 -5.34
N ALA A 28 -26.16 -1.33 -5.40
CA ALA A 28 -26.75 -0.05 -5.11
C ALA A 28 -26.81 0.25 -3.60
N GLY A 29 -27.15 1.50 -3.23
CA GLY A 29 -27.44 1.88 -1.86
C GLY A 29 -26.19 2.20 -1.02
N SER A 30 -25.18 2.82 -1.61
CA SER A 30 -24.04 3.38 -0.88
C SER A 30 -24.45 4.35 0.21
N PRO A 31 -23.69 4.46 1.31
CA PRO A 31 -23.89 5.51 2.30
C PRO A 31 -23.81 6.90 1.66
N ILE A 32 -24.74 7.76 2.03
CA ILE A 32 -24.77 9.16 1.59
C ILE A 32 -24.18 10.02 2.72
N VAL A 33 -23.23 10.88 2.38
CA VAL A 33 -22.62 11.84 3.30
C VAL A 33 -23.42 13.14 3.26
N HIS A 34 -23.91 13.60 4.42
CA HIS A 34 -24.53 14.90 4.59
C HIS A 34 -23.60 15.78 5.42
N LEU A 35 -23.43 17.05 5.01
CA LEU A 35 -22.69 18.05 5.76
C LEU A 35 -23.65 19.07 6.37
N TYR A 36 -23.46 19.36 7.65
CA TYR A 36 -24.25 20.34 8.38
C TYR A 36 -23.36 21.38 9.05
N LEU A 37 -23.74 22.64 8.91
CA LEU A 37 -23.19 23.74 9.67
C LEU A 37 -24.13 24.05 10.83
N PHE A 38 -23.58 24.15 12.05
CA PHE A 38 -24.29 24.57 13.25
C PHE A 38 -23.79 25.92 13.70
N ASP A 39 -24.70 26.89 13.83
CA ASP A 39 -24.40 28.20 14.40
C ASP A 39 -24.57 28.12 15.93
N LEU A 40 -23.44 28.22 16.65
CA LEU A 40 -23.42 28.12 18.11
C LEU A 40 -23.93 29.39 18.81
N GLU A 41 -23.90 30.54 18.14
CA GLU A 41 -24.40 31.81 18.68
C GLU A 41 -25.92 31.92 18.58
N ASN A 42 -26.52 31.26 17.59
CA ASN A 42 -27.98 31.19 17.37
C ASN A 42 -28.59 29.85 17.79
N ALA A 43 -28.23 29.34 18.96
CA ALA A 43 -28.80 28.20 19.67
C ALA A 43 -29.32 27.05 18.76
N GLY A 44 -28.45 26.47 17.97
CA GLY A 44 -28.74 25.25 17.24
C GLY A 44 -29.38 25.43 15.85
N LYS A 45 -29.32 26.57 15.23
CA LYS A 45 -29.65 26.69 13.80
C LYS A 45 -28.73 25.82 12.97
N ARG A 46 -29.29 24.74 12.41
CA ARG A 46 -28.65 23.82 11.51
C ARG A 46 -28.90 24.23 10.06
N LYS A 47 -27.85 24.35 9.29
CA LYS A 47 -27.91 24.51 7.82
C LYS A 47 -27.29 23.29 7.16
N GLU A 48 -28.01 22.65 6.26
CA GLU A 48 -27.44 21.61 5.39
C GLU A 48 -26.68 22.26 4.22
N ILE A 49 -25.50 21.75 3.96
CA ILE A 49 -24.63 22.20 2.87
C ILE A 49 -24.75 21.20 1.73
N ARG A 50 -25.17 21.67 0.56
CA ARG A 50 -25.28 20.81 -0.63
C ARG A 50 -23.91 20.45 -1.18
N VAL A 51 -23.62 19.16 -1.25
CA VAL A 51 -22.35 18.59 -1.72
C VAL A 51 -22.54 17.68 -2.95
N ASP A 52 -23.78 17.46 -3.37
CA ASP A 52 -24.13 16.50 -4.43
C ASP A 52 -23.54 16.87 -5.79
N CYS A 53 -23.02 15.85 -6.49
CA CYS A 53 -22.53 15.95 -7.86
C CYS A 53 -22.48 14.58 -8.54
N PHE A 54 -21.79 13.60 -7.95
CA PHE A 54 -21.64 12.27 -8.47
C PHE A 54 -22.53 11.28 -7.72
N LYS A 55 -23.10 10.32 -8.45
CA LYS A 55 -23.84 9.22 -7.82
C LYS A 55 -22.90 8.43 -6.89
N ASP A 56 -23.36 8.19 -5.66
CA ASP A 56 -22.61 7.40 -4.64
C ASP A 56 -21.18 7.93 -4.38
N GLN A 57 -21.01 9.23 -4.44
CA GLN A 57 -19.73 9.92 -4.28
C GLN A 57 -19.09 9.71 -2.89
N ILE A 58 -17.75 9.83 -2.84
CA ILE A 58 -16.97 9.83 -1.61
C ILE A 58 -16.61 11.28 -1.28
N ILE A 59 -16.83 11.69 -0.03
CA ILE A 59 -16.52 13.03 0.47
C ILE A 59 -15.49 12.92 1.58
N ASN A 60 -14.38 13.65 1.45
CA ASN A 60 -13.35 13.77 2.47
C ASN A 60 -13.12 15.24 2.81
N LEU A 61 -13.40 15.63 4.05
CA LEU A 61 -13.08 16.96 4.55
C LEU A 61 -11.57 17.13 4.66
N ALA A 62 -11.05 18.22 4.12
CA ALA A 62 -9.66 18.58 4.31
C ALA A 62 -9.46 19.04 5.75
N SER A 63 -8.36 18.63 6.37
CA SER A 63 -8.03 19.01 7.74
C SER A 63 -6.51 19.10 7.92
N LYS A 64 -6.08 19.88 8.90
CA LYS A 64 -4.68 19.95 9.35
C LYS A 64 -4.59 19.70 10.85
N PRO A 65 -3.47 19.14 11.35
CA PRO A 65 -3.25 19.03 12.79
C PRO A 65 -3.26 20.41 13.45
N ASP A 66 -3.93 20.51 14.61
CA ASP A 66 -3.89 21.73 15.43
C ASP A 66 -2.55 21.77 16.17
N LYS A 67 -1.63 22.61 15.69
CA LYS A 67 -0.27 22.75 16.24
C LYS A 67 -0.25 23.46 17.62
N GLU A 68 -1.32 24.17 18.00
CA GLU A 68 -1.34 24.99 19.23
C GLU A 68 -1.76 24.20 20.46
N ARG A 69 -2.45 23.08 20.31
CA ARG A 69 -2.93 22.28 21.43
C ARG A 69 -1.97 21.15 21.79
N THR A 70 -1.23 21.34 22.86
CA THR A 70 -0.41 20.28 23.46
C THR A 70 -1.29 19.20 24.11
N GLY A 71 -1.11 17.95 23.72
CA GLY A 71 -1.69 16.78 24.39
C GLY A 71 -3.02 16.25 23.84
N LEU A 72 -3.64 16.88 22.83
CA LEU A 72 -4.83 16.36 22.15
C LEU A 72 -4.62 16.43 20.63
N THR A 73 -4.68 15.27 19.98
CA THR A 73 -4.67 15.18 18.51
C THR A 73 -6.03 15.61 17.97
N ARG A 74 -6.24 16.91 17.81
CA ARG A 74 -7.41 17.45 17.11
C ARG A 74 -6.99 18.00 15.78
N ASN A 75 -7.75 17.67 14.73
CA ASN A 75 -7.59 18.26 13.43
C ASN A 75 -8.53 19.45 13.27
N SER A 76 -8.02 20.53 12.70
CA SER A 76 -8.83 21.67 12.28
C SER A 76 -9.24 21.50 10.82
N ILE A 77 -10.52 21.71 10.50
CA ILE A 77 -11.01 21.80 9.13
C ILE A 77 -10.76 23.18 8.51
N TRP A 78 -10.41 24.16 9.32
CA TRP A 78 -10.08 25.53 8.89
C TRP A 78 -8.60 25.60 8.49
N LEU A 79 -8.33 25.47 7.19
CA LEU A 79 -6.95 25.42 6.71
C LEU A 79 -6.27 26.80 6.67
N GLY A 80 -7.01 27.83 6.30
CA GLY A 80 -6.49 29.19 6.11
C GLY A 80 -7.17 30.25 6.98
N ASP A 81 -8.49 30.33 6.92
CA ASP A 81 -9.32 31.26 7.69
C ASP A 81 -10.45 30.51 8.42
N ASN A 82 -11.28 31.23 9.17
CA ASN A 82 -12.43 30.64 9.89
C ASN A 82 -13.75 30.78 9.11
N GLN A 83 -13.71 31.09 7.81
CA GLN A 83 -14.88 31.30 6.97
C GLN A 83 -15.00 30.24 5.86
N THR A 84 -13.86 29.68 5.43
CA THR A 84 -13.82 28.74 4.30
C THR A 84 -13.22 27.42 4.70
N PHE A 85 -13.89 26.31 4.40
CA PHE A 85 -13.32 24.97 4.48
C PHE A 85 -13.29 24.32 3.10
N TYR A 86 -12.49 23.27 2.99
CA TYR A 86 -12.25 22.54 1.75
C TYR A 86 -12.58 21.08 1.91
N LEU A 87 -12.97 20.44 0.80
CA LEU A 87 -13.20 18.99 0.76
C LEU A 87 -12.80 18.43 -0.61
N THR A 88 -12.50 17.15 -0.61
CA THR A 88 -12.33 16.38 -1.84
C THR A 88 -13.59 15.57 -2.09
N ARG A 89 -14.15 15.68 -3.28
CA ARG A 89 -15.29 14.91 -3.78
C ARG A 89 -14.80 13.97 -4.87
N VAL A 90 -15.04 12.67 -4.70
CA VAL A 90 -14.56 11.63 -5.63
C VAL A 90 -15.76 10.84 -6.15
N SER A 91 -15.84 10.62 -7.47
CA SER A 91 -16.85 9.73 -8.06
C SER A 91 -16.63 8.28 -7.61
N ARG A 92 -17.69 7.46 -7.61
CA ARG A 92 -17.61 6.06 -7.20
C ARG A 92 -16.62 5.24 -8.04
N ASP A 93 -16.49 5.55 -9.33
CA ASP A 93 -15.51 4.93 -10.23
C ASP A 93 -14.08 5.47 -10.06
N MET A 94 -13.89 6.46 -9.15
CA MET A 94 -12.62 7.13 -8.83
C MET A 94 -11.91 7.78 -10.04
N LYS A 95 -12.63 8.06 -11.11
CA LYS A 95 -12.10 8.71 -12.34
C LYS A 95 -12.29 10.22 -12.36
N ARG A 96 -13.10 10.74 -11.43
CA ARG A 96 -13.40 12.17 -11.29
C ARG A 96 -13.14 12.59 -9.85
N VAL A 97 -12.25 13.56 -9.68
CA VAL A 97 -11.90 14.14 -8.38
C VAL A 97 -12.09 15.65 -8.47
N ASP A 98 -12.93 16.19 -7.59
CA ASP A 98 -13.11 17.62 -7.43
C ASP A 98 -12.55 18.06 -6.07
N ILE A 99 -11.73 19.10 -6.07
CA ILE A 99 -11.44 19.86 -4.88
C ILE A 99 -12.47 20.96 -4.79
N CYS A 100 -13.19 21.01 -3.68
CA CYS A 100 -14.26 21.96 -3.47
C CYS A 100 -13.97 22.88 -2.28
N SER A 101 -14.44 24.12 -2.35
CA SER A 101 -14.49 25.07 -1.26
C SER A 101 -15.95 25.33 -0.84
N TYR A 102 -16.13 25.66 0.42
CA TYR A 102 -17.39 26.20 0.96
C TYR A 102 -17.08 27.39 1.85
N THR A 103 -17.69 28.51 1.59
CA THR A 103 -17.61 29.71 2.43
C THR A 103 -18.90 29.86 3.22
N ILE A 104 -18.81 30.18 4.53
CA ILE A 104 -19.98 30.37 5.40
C ILE A 104 -20.92 31.40 4.75
N GLY A 105 -22.19 31.02 4.65
CA GLY A 105 -23.22 31.82 4.00
C GLY A 105 -23.63 31.32 2.61
N GLU A 106 -22.80 30.53 1.94
CA GLU A 106 -23.18 29.88 0.68
C GLU A 106 -24.18 28.73 0.90
N ASP A 107 -24.85 28.28 -0.17
CA ASP A 107 -25.81 27.18 -0.10
C ASP A 107 -25.22 25.83 -0.50
N SER A 108 -24.12 25.85 -1.23
CA SER A 108 -23.45 24.64 -1.74
C SER A 108 -21.96 24.83 -1.86
N VAL A 109 -21.23 23.73 -1.90
CA VAL A 109 -19.80 23.74 -2.25
C VAL A 109 -19.60 24.12 -3.71
N LYS A 110 -18.45 24.74 -4.00
CA LYS A 110 -17.99 25.05 -5.36
C LYS A 110 -16.78 24.19 -5.71
N ALA A 111 -16.81 23.51 -6.86
CA ALA A 111 -15.62 22.87 -7.39
C ALA A 111 -14.62 23.95 -7.85
N ILE A 112 -13.42 23.94 -7.30
CA ILE A 112 -12.34 24.88 -7.62
C ILE A 112 -11.21 24.23 -8.42
N ILE A 113 -11.02 22.91 -8.30
CA ILE A 113 -10.10 22.13 -9.12
C ILE A 113 -10.82 20.85 -9.52
N GLU A 114 -10.78 20.51 -10.80
CA GLU A 114 -11.37 19.31 -11.34
C GLU A 114 -10.32 18.44 -12.01
N GLU A 115 -10.24 17.16 -11.62
CA GLU A 115 -9.38 16.17 -12.24
C GLU A 115 -10.18 15.03 -12.83
N ARG A 116 -9.76 14.59 -14.02
CA ARG A 116 -10.44 13.55 -14.80
C ARG A 116 -9.38 12.63 -15.41
N LEU A 117 -9.46 11.33 -15.12
CA LEU A 117 -8.64 10.30 -15.74
C LEU A 117 -9.52 9.14 -16.22
N ASN A 118 -8.97 8.27 -17.05
CA ASN A 118 -9.66 7.07 -17.55
C ASN A 118 -9.51 5.85 -16.63
N THR A 119 -8.72 5.97 -15.56
CA THR A 119 -8.50 4.95 -14.53
C THR A 119 -8.68 5.56 -13.14
N SER A 120 -8.68 4.74 -12.09
CA SER A 120 -8.75 5.23 -10.71
C SER A 120 -7.62 6.19 -10.38
N MET A 121 -7.93 7.27 -9.67
CA MET A 121 -6.98 8.25 -9.17
C MET A 121 -6.69 8.04 -7.69
N GLU A 122 -5.44 8.23 -7.30
CA GLU A 122 -5.07 8.41 -5.91
C GLU A 122 -5.33 9.85 -5.47
N THR A 123 -5.59 10.04 -4.19
CA THR A 123 -5.73 11.36 -3.57
C THR A 123 -4.81 11.50 -2.38
N ARG A 124 -4.38 12.72 -2.09
CA ARG A 124 -3.60 13.06 -0.90
C ARG A 124 -4.25 14.25 -0.19
N PRO A 125 -3.99 14.43 1.12
CA PRO A 125 -4.47 15.59 1.85
C PRO A 125 -4.05 16.90 1.18
N LEU A 126 -4.97 17.88 1.16
CA LEU A 126 -4.68 19.23 0.71
C LEU A 126 -3.79 19.93 1.74
N ALA A 127 -2.82 20.70 1.26
CA ALA A 127 -2.09 21.63 2.09
C ALA A 127 -2.41 23.08 1.65
N MET A 128 -2.35 24.00 2.61
CA MET A 128 -2.61 25.40 2.37
C MET A 128 -1.54 26.25 3.06
N THR A 129 -1.18 27.38 2.47
CA THR A 129 -0.35 28.39 3.13
C THR A 129 -1.11 29.01 4.30
N ASP A 130 -0.40 29.40 5.38
CA ASP A 130 -1.04 29.89 6.63
C ASP A 130 -1.90 31.15 6.43
N ASN A 131 -1.65 31.92 5.37
CA ASN A 131 -2.48 33.09 5.03
C ASN A 131 -3.79 32.74 4.29
N GLY A 132 -4.05 31.47 4.04
CA GLY A 132 -5.25 30.98 3.37
C GLY A 132 -5.39 31.35 1.89
N LYS A 133 -4.34 31.88 1.26
CA LYS A 133 -4.40 32.41 -0.11
C LYS A 133 -4.01 31.40 -1.18
N GLU A 134 -3.28 30.34 -0.81
CA GLU A 134 -2.73 29.39 -1.78
C GLU A 134 -2.92 27.95 -1.30
N LEU A 135 -3.30 27.10 -2.26
CA LEU A 135 -3.44 25.65 -2.08
C LEU A 135 -2.28 24.94 -2.76
N ILE A 136 -1.77 23.89 -2.11
CA ILE A 136 -0.85 22.94 -2.71
C ILE A 136 -1.63 21.64 -2.93
N HIS A 137 -1.81 21.29 -4.20
CA HIS A 137 -2.53 20.10 -4.64
C HIS A 137 -1.58 19.06 -5.19
N TRP A 138 -1.71 17.83 -4.72
CA TRP A 138 -1.00 16.66 -5.23
C TRP A 138 -1.81 16.02 -6.36
N SER A 139 -1.18 15.69 -7.49
CA SER A 139 -1.86 15.18 -8.66
C SER A 139 -0.98 14.25 -9.51
N GLU A 140 -1.60 13.19 -10.07
CA GLU A 140 -0.98 12.26 -11.01
C GLU A 140 -1.25 12.61 -12.50
N ARG A 141 -1.77 13.78 -12.79
CA ARG A 141 -2.24 14.20 -14.14
C ARG A 141 -1.20 14.09 -15.26
N ASP A 142 0.08 14.17 -14.90
CA ASP A 142 1.20 14.09 -15.84
C ASP A 142 1.83 12.68 -15.92
N GLY A 143 1.15 11.64 -15.42
CA GLY A 143 1.65 10.26 -15.40
C GLY A 143 2.63 9.96 -14.25
N TRP A 144 3.03 10.97 -13.49
CA TRP A 144 3.74 10.90 -12.22
C TRP A 144 3.09 11.84 -11.21
N ALA A 145 3.22 11.53 -9.94
CA ALA A 145 2.65 12.35 -8.87
C ALA A 145 3.53 13.56 -8.58
N HIS A 146 2.92 14.74 -8.64
CA HIS A 146 3.60 16.02 -8.42
C HIS A 146 2.75 17.01 -7.63
N LEU A 147 3.39 18.09 -7.16
CA LEU A 147 2.77 19.19 -6.45
C LEU A 147 2.51 20.37 -7.39
N TYR A 148 1.32 20.96 -7.24
CA TYR A 148 0.85 22.09 -8.01
C TYR A 148 0.36 23.18 -7.06
N LEU A 149 0.76 24.43 -7.32
CA LEU A 149 0.35 25.61 -6.55
C LEU A 149 -0.85 26.28 -7.23
N TYR A 150 -1.88 26.51 -6.45
CA TYR A 150 -3.10 27.20 -6.87
C TYR A 150 -3.38 28.38 -5.96
N GLU A 151 -4.10 29.37 -6.47
CA GLU A 151 -4.82 30.33 -5.61
C GLU A 151 -5.94 29.60 -4.86
N ALA A 152 -6.37 30.13 -3.74
CA ALA A 152 -7.45 29.54 -2.93
C ALA A 152 -8.76 29.38 -3.71
N GLN A 153 -8.96 30.16 -4.79
CA GLN A 153 -10.11 30.11 -5.69
C GLN A 153 -9.98 29.08 -6.81
N GLY A 154 -8.84 28.37 -6.90
CA GLY A 154 -8.61 27.29 -7.87
C GLY A 154 -7.88 27.70 -9.16
N ASN A 155 -7.36 28.92 -9.26
CA ASN A 155 -6.54 29.30 -10.41
C ASN A 155 -5.12 28.72 -10.25
N LEU A 156 -4.69 27.92 -11.24
CA LEU A 156 -3.34 27.35 -11.26
C LEU A 156 -2.29 28.45 -11.38
N LYS A 157 -1.36 28.51 -10.43
CA LYS A 157 -0.21 29.44 -10.47
C LYS A 157 0.99 28.81 -11.17
N ASN A 158 1.44 27.69 -10.69
CA ASN A 158 2.55 26.96 -11.28
C ASN A 158 2.59 25.49 -10.80
N ARG A 159 3.36 24.69 -11.51
CA ARG A 159 3.78 23.36 -11.07
C ARG A 159 5.03 23.48 -10.19
N ILE A 160 4.96 22.98 -8.95
CA ILE A 160 6.07 23.06 -7.98
C ILE A 160 7.13 21.99 -8.28
N THR A 161 6.70 20.75 -8.58
CA THR A 161 7.62 19.64 -8.88
C THR A 161 7.33 19.02 -10.23
N LYS A 162 8.35 18.43 -10.89
CA LYS A 162 8.23 17.82 -12.23
C LYS A 162 9.31 16.77 -12.47
N GLY A 163 9.03 15.81 -13.32
CA GLY A 163 10.00 14.81 -13.77
C GLY A 163 9.49 13.38 -13.70
N PRO A 164 10.28 12.37 -14.13
CA PRO A 164 9.90 10.96 -14.08
C PRO A 164 10.17 10.37 -12.68
N TRP A 165 9.54 10.92 -11.65
CA TRP A 165 9.65 10.51 -10.25
C TRP A 165 8.39 10.86 -9.49
N HIS A 166 8.19 10.27 -8.31
CA HIS A 166 6.95 10.31 -7.56
C HIS A 166 7.10 11.12 -6.27
N VAL A 167 6.20 12.07 -6.06
CA VAL A 167 5.98 12.71 -4.75
C VAL A 167 5.01 11.85 -3.96
N ASP A 168 5.43 11.33 -2.81
CA ASP A 168 4.55 10.53 -1.95
C ASP A 168 3.62 11.40 -1.12
N ALA A 169 4.18 12.30 -0.31
CA ALA A 169 3.41 13.12 0.62
C ALA A 169 4.11 14.45 0.95
N ILE A 170 3.32 15.47 1.25
CA ILE A 170 3.79 16.70 1.88
C ILE A 170 4.06 16.39 3.36
N VAL A 171 5.23 16.81 3.86
CA VAL A 171 5.61 16.70 5.27
C VAL A 171 5.20 17.96 6.04
N ASP A 172 5.58 19.15 5.54
CA ASP A 172 5.15 20.43 6.11
C ASP A 172 5.30 21.57 5.08
N VAL A 173 4.69 22.72 5.37
CA VAL A 173 4.75 23.93 4.55
C VAL A 173 5.22 25.11 5.39
N ASP A 174 6.39 25.65 5.06
CA ASP A 174 6.89 26.90 5.61
C ASP A 174 6.32 28.07 4.79
N SER A 175 5.17 28.54 5.20
CA SER A 175 4.46 29.63 4.52
C SER A 175 5.22 30.93 4.53
N LYS A 176 6.00 31.22 5.59
CA LYS A 176 6.79 32.45 5.75
C LYS A 176 7.93 32.51 4.74
N ASN A 177 8.65 31.41 4.57
CA ASN A 177 9.79 31.30 3.66
C ASN A 177 9.38 30.79 2.28
N ARG A 178 8.09 30.46 2.09
CA ARG A 178 7.51 29.92 0.85
C ARG A 178 8.20 28.63 0.39
N VAL A 179 8.37 27.67 1.31
CA VAL A 179 9.02 26.38 1.08
C VAL A 179 8.05 25.25 1.44
N VAL A 180 8.02 24.19 0.64
CA VAL A 180 7.36 22.94 0.99
C VAL A 180 8.40 21.84 1.20
N TYR A 181 8.23 21.07 2.28
CA TYR A 181 8.97 19.84 2.58
C TYR A 181 8.09 18.65 2.20
N PHE A 182 8.66 17.73 1.47
CA PHE A 182 7.89 16.58 0.95
C PHE A 182 8.77 15.33 0.82
N LYS A 183 8.12 14.16 0.90
CA LYS A 183 8.75 12.88 0.60
C LYS A 183 8.57 12.54 -0.87
N ALA A 184 9.61 11.99 -1.47
CA ALA A 184 9.58 11.52 -2.85
C ALA A 184 10.53 10.35 -3.06
N ASN A 185 10.27 9.58 -4.10
CA ASN A 185 11.09 8.43 -4.50
C ASN A 185 11.30 8.39 -6.03
N ALA A 186 12.15 7.49 -6.49
CA ALA A 186 12.54 7.30 -7.89
C ALA A 186 13.26 8.50 -8.54
N ARG A 187 13.72 9.50 -7.76
CA ARG A 187 14.45 10.65 -8.29
C ARG A 187 15.96 10.47 -8.28
N GLU A 188 16.50 9.84 -7.23
CA GLU A 188 17.93 9.66 -7.09
C GLU A 188 18.41 8.46 -7.91
N LYS A 189 19.27 8.74 -8.91
CA LYS A 189 19.75 7.71 -9.86
C LYS A 189 20.72 6.70 -9.26
N GLY A 190 21.27 7.00 -8.08
CA GLY A 190 22.18 6.13 -7.34
C GLY A 190 21.49 5.10 -6.45
N ASP A 191 20.17 5.20 -6.31
CA ASP A 191 19.42 4.30 -5.43
C ASP A 191 19.37 2.88 -6.00
N THR A 192 19.56 1.90 -5.13
CA THR A 192 19.46 0.46 -5.47
C THR A 192 18.06 0.09 -5.96
N THR A 193 17.04 0.82 -5.51
CA THR A 193 15.64 0.63 -5.90
C THR A 193 14.91 1.97 -5.98
N PRO A 194 13.98 2.16 -6.93
CA PRO A 194 13.21 3.40 -7.06
C PRO A 194 12.20 3.61 -5.92
N TYR A 195 12.12 2.71 -4.96
CA TYR A 195 11.17 2.78 -3.82
C TYR A 195 11.77 3.44 -2.59
N TYR A 196 13.06 3.82 -2.59
CA TYR A 196 13.62 4.56 -1.48
C TYR A 196 13.04 5.96 -1.41
N GLU A 197 12.39 6.24 -0.29
CA GLU A 197 11.84 7.56 0.00
C GLU A 197 12.91 8.46 0.58
N HIS A 198 12.97 9.69 0.07
CA HIS A 198 13.83 10.75 0.57
C HIS A 198 13.02 11.98 0.92
N LEU A 199 13.51 12.77 1.87
CA LEU A 199 12.98 14.10 2.16
C LEU A 199 13.63 15.13 1.24
N TYR A 200 12.79 15.96 0.66
CA TYR A 200 13.16 17.12 -0.17
C TYR A 200 12.55 18.40 0.37
N ARG A 201 13.14 19.51 -0.02
CA ARG A 201 12.52 20.83 0.06
C ARG A 201 12.54 21.50 -1.30
N VAL A 202 11.56 22.37 -1.55
CA VAL A 202 11.48 23.17 -2.77
C VAL A 202 10.71 24.47 -2.47
N ASN A 203 11.06 25.57 -3.15
CA ASN A 203 10.28 26.79 -3.07
C ASN A 203 8.92 26.61 -3.76
N LEU A 204 7.88 27.32 -3.32
CA LEU A 204 6.54 27.21 -3.90
C LEU A 204 6.46 27.62 -5.37
N ASP A 205 7.43 28.37 -5.89
CA ASP A 205 7.57 28.69 -7.32
C ASP A 205 8.25 27.56 -8.14
N GLY A 206 8.67 26.46 -7.48
CA GLY A 206 9.36 25.34 -8.09
C GLY A 206 10.89 25.47 -8.18
N SER A 207 11.46 26.59 -7.75
CA SER A 207 12.91 26.79 -7.70
C SER A 207 13.53 26.16 -6.45
N GLY A 208 14.86 25.99 -6.45
CA GLY A 208 15.61 25.60 -5.25
C GLY A 208 15.31 24.19 -4.74
N LEU A 209 14.90 23.25 -5.61
CA LEU A 209 14.71 21.84 -5.23
C LEU A 209 16.00 21.25 -4.65
N LYS A 210 15.96 20.77 -3.41
CA LYS A 210 17.10 20.23 -2.68
C LYS A 210 16.76 18.94 -1.96
N LEU A 211 17.64 17.95 -2.06
CA LEU A 211 17.63 16.72 -1.26
C LEU A 211 18.09 17.02 0.17
N ILE A 212 17.36 16.53 1.17
CA ILE A 212 17.67 16.75 2.60
C ILE A 212 18.27 15.48 3.21
N THR A 213 17.76 14.30 2.86
CA THR A 213 18.24 13.00 3.36
C THR A 213 18.99 12.25 2.25
N PRO A 214 20.31 12.47 2.09
CA PRO A 214 21.08 11.78 1.05
C PRO A 214 21.45 10.36 1.46
N GLY A 215 21.79 9.54 0.48
CA GLY A 215 22.26 8.17 0.64
C GLY A 215 21.31 7.16 0.02
N ASP A 216 21.83 6.00 -0.34
CA ASP A 216 21.08 4.89 -0.93
C ASP A 216 20.33 4.12 0.17
N TYR A 217 19.30 4.75 0.77
CA TYR A 217 18.49 4.20 1.88
C TYR A 217 17.03 4.58 1.75
N PHE A 218 16.18 3.79 2.39
CA PHE A 218 14.82 4.20 2.72
C PHE A 218 14.85 5.05 3.98
N HIS A 219 14.27 6.25 3.94
CA HIS A 219 14.29 7.23 5.03
C HIS A 219 12.91 7.38 5.67
N LEU A 220 12.85 7.19 6.99
CA LEU A 220 11.67 7.48 7.81
C LEU A 220 11.91 8.77 8.58
N VAL A 221 11.37 9.85 8.06
CA VAL A 221 11.63 11.19 8.58
C VAL A 221 10.53 11.68 9.49
N SER A 222 10.93 12.40 10.55
CA SER A 222 10.05 13.19 11.40
C SER A 222 10.63 14.61 11.53
N MET A 223 9.81 15.62 11.22
CA MET A 223 10.20 17.01 11.30
C MET A 223 9.63 17.66 12.55
N ASP A 224 10.40 18.50 13.22
CA ASP A 224 9.94 19.26 14.38
C ASP A 224 8.97 20.39 13.98
N LYS A 225 8.14 20.85 14.93
CA LYS A 225 7.14 21.90 14.68
C LYS A 225 7.74 23.23 14.18
N SER A 226 9.01 23.51 14.48
CA SER A 226 9.71 24.72 14.01
C SER A 226 10.26 24.57 12.59
N MET A 227 10.17 23.35 12.01
CA MET A 227 10.73 22.99 10.70
C MET A 227 12.25 23.23 10.60
N ARG A 228 12.98 23.20 11.73
CA ARG A 228 14.42 23.39 11.76
C ARG A 228 15.22 22.12 11.86
N TYR A 229 14.63 21.08 12.47
CA TYR A 229 15.30 19.81 12.74
C TYR A 229 14.52 18.65 12.19
N ILE A 230 15.24 17.66 11.68
CA ILE A 230 14.69 16.41 11.12
C ILE A 230 15.39 15.25 11.80
N VAL A 231 14.61 14.36 12.39
CA VAL A 231 15.07 13.04 12.82
C VAL A 231 14.81 12.09 11.65
N ASP A 232 15.84 11.41 11.22
CA ASP A 232 15.82 10.47 10.11
C ASP A 232 16.28 9.09 10.58
N ASN A 233 15.36 8.10 10.55
CA ASN A 233 15.70 6.70 10.72
C ASN A 233 15.82 6.07 9.34
N TYR A 234 17.00 5.57 8.99
CA TYR A 234 17.28 5.09 7.65
C TYR A 234 17.91 3.69 7.66
N SER A 235 17.56 2.91 6.66
CA SER A 235 18.15 1.60 6.38
C SER A 235 17.79 1.11 4.99
N ARG A 236 18.53 0.09 4.53
CA ARG A 236 18.11 -0.83 3.48
C ARG A 236 17.75 -2.17 4.11
N VAL A 237 17.22 -3.09 3.31
CA VAL A 237 16.95 -4.47 3.77
C VAL A 237 18.22 -5.19 4.27
N ASN A 238 19.39 -4.76 3.78
CA ASN A 238 20.70 -5.37 4.01
C ASN A 238 21.67 -4.43 4.73
N THR A 239 21.19 -3.48 5.52
CA THR A 239 22.02 -2.61 6.36
C THR A 239 21.49 -2.54 7.78
N ILE A 240 22.37 -2.25 8.72
CA ILE A 240 22.00 -1.94 10.10
C ILE A 240 21.20 -0.63 10.11
N PRO A 241 20.02 -0.57 10.73
CA PRO A 241 19.27 0.67 10.88
C PRO A 241 20.02 1.69 11.76
N ALA A 242 20.01 2.93 11.32
CA ALA A 242 20.59 4.04 12.06
C ALA A 242 19.64 5.24 12.09
N THR A 243 19.79 6.09 13.10
CA THR A 243 19.02 7.32 13.27
C THR A 243 19.96 8.51 13.39
N ALA A 244 19.71 9.56 12.61
CA ALA A 244 20.49 10.77 12.62
C ALA A 244 19.62 12.03 12.74
N LEU A 245 20.22 13.09 13.25
CA LEU A 245 19.62 14.44 13.29
C LEU A 245 20.21 15.28 12.16
N TYR A 246 19.33 15.92 11.41
CA TYR A 246 19.66 16.87 10.35
C TYR A 246 19.05 18.25 10.65
N ASP A 247 19.65 19.30 10.09
CA ASP A 247 18.98 20.58 9.97
C ASP A 247 18.10 20.61 8.70
N ASN A 248 17.30 21.65 8.55
CA ASN A 248 16.41 21.81 7.39
C ASN A 248 17.13 22.20 6.09
N GLN A 249 18.45 22.34 6.14
CA GLN A 249 19.31 22.51 4.98
C GLN A 249 19.95 21.17 4.53
N GLY A 250 19.70 20.07 5.26
CA GLY A 250 20.28 18.75 4.97
C GLY A 250 21.71 18.57 5.50
N ASN A 251 22.16 19.43 6.42
CA ASN A 251 23.42 19.19 7.11
C ASN A 251 23.17 18.17 8.24
N ARG A 252 23.92 17.09 8.22
CA ARG A 252 23.89 16.10 9.30
C ARG A 252 24.57 16.68 10.54
N LEU A 253 23.84 16.78 11.63
CA LEU A 253 24.32 17.37 12.89
C LEU A 253 24.96 16.31 13.80
N MET A 254 24.31 15.13 13.93
CA MET A 254 24.84 14.03 14.74
C MET A 254 24.15 12.71 14.43
N THR A 255 24.79 11.59 14.82
CA THR A 255 24.13 10.29 14.96
C THR A 255 23.38 10.26 16.29
N LEU A 256 22.13 9.84 16.29
CA LEU A 256 21.34 9.65 17.51
C LEU A 256 21.43 8.22 18.01
N GLU A 257 21.30 7.25 17.13
CA GLU A 257 21.30 5.83 17.47
C GLU A 257 21.71 4.98 16.26
N GLU A 258 22.36 3.85 16.54
CA GLU A 258 22.62 2.77 15.58
C GLU A 258 22.33 1.43 16.27
N SER A 259 21.57 0.56 15.59
CA SER A 259 21.18 -0.73 16.16
C SER A 259 22.37 -1.65 16.34
N ASP A 260 22.47 -2.33 17.48
CA ASP A 260 23.50 -3.33 17.74
C ASP A 260 23.08 -4.71 17.18
N PHE A 261 23.82 -5.21 16.19
CA PHE A 261 23.60 -6.51 15.56
C PHE A 261 24.59 -7.58 16.03
N PHE A 262 25.40 -7.32 17.03
CA PHE A 262 26.43 -8.25 17.47
C PHE A 262 25.87 -9.65 17.78
N GLN A 263 24.80 -9.73 18.56
CA GLN A 263 24.19 -11.01 18.93
C GLN A 263 23.58 -11.74 17.71
N LEU A 264 23.01 -11.01 16.77
CA LEU A 264 22.47 -11.59 15.53
C LEU A 264 23.59 -12.19 14.67
N PHE A 265 24.71 -11.48 14.50
CA PHE A 265 25.84 -11.98 13.73
C PHE A 265 26.52 -13.17 14.42
N MET A 266 26.62 -13.17 15.75
CA MET A 266 27.10 -14.32 16.51
C MET A 266 26.18 -15.55 16.33
N ALA A 267 24.89 -15.35 16.13
CA ALA A 267 23.93 -16.41 15.82
C ALA A 267 23.94 -16.83 14.33
N GLY A 268 24.85 -16.27 13.52
CA GLY A 268 25.00 -16.61 12.10
C GLY A 268 24.06 -15.84 11.16
N TYR A 269 23.39 -14.79 11.64
CA TYR A 269 22.51 -13.97 10.79
C TYR A 269 23.24 -13.43 9.58
N LYS A 270 22.60 -13.53 8.43
CA LYS A 270 23.04 -12.93 7.17
C LYS A 270 21.94 -12.06 6.61
N PHE A 271 22.30 -10.88 6.16
CA PHE A 271 21.37 -9.99 5.48
C PHE A 271 20.80 -10.61 4.21
N PRO A 272 19.54 -10.30 3.87
CA PRO A 272 18.98 -10.66 2.57
C PRO A 272 19.64 -9.85 1.44
N GLU A 273 19.48 -10.33 0.21
CA GLU A 273 20.12 -9.76 -0.97
C GLU A 273 19.09 -9.07 -1.87
N PRO A 274 19.18 -7.75 -2.09
CA PRO A 274 18.39 -7.07 -3.10
C PRO A 274 18.75 -7.57 -4.50
N PHE A 275 17.77 -7.64 -5.39
CA PHE A 275 17.97 -7.97 -6.80
C PHE A 275 17.05 -7.16 -7.71
N SER A 276 17.40 -7.10 -8.98
CA SER A 276 16.51 -6.63 -10.05
C SER A 276 16.45 -7.64 -11.19
N VAL A 277 15.27 -7.69 -11.84
CA VAL A 277 14.97 -8.52 -13.01
C VAL A 277 14.03 -7.75 -13.94
N LYS A 278 13.86 -8.24 -15.17
CA LYS A 278 12.88 -7.67 -16.10
C LYS A 278 11.51 -8.30 -15.89
N ALA A 279 10.46 -7.50 -16.00
CA ALA A 279 9.09 -7.96 -16.09
C ALA A 279 8.85 -8.82 -17.34
N ALA A 280 7.69 -9.41 -17.46
CA ALA A 280 7.32 -10.23 -18.62
C ALA A 280 7.29 -9.48 -19.96
N ASP A 281 7.31 -8.14 -19.94
CA ASP A 281 7.46 -7.31 -21.15
C ASP A 281 8.90 -7.19 -21.64
N GLY A 282 9.87 -7.70 -20.88
CA GLY A 282 11.31 -7.64 -21.18
C GLY A 282 11.94 -6.24 -21.01
N VAL A 283 11.18 -5.23 -20.62
CA VAL A 283 11.60 -3.81 -20.56
C VAL A 283 11.55 -3.26 -19.14
N THR A 284 10.45 -3.43 -18.44
CA THR A 284 10.20 -2.87 -17.11
C THR A 284 11.08 -3.54 -16.05
N ASP A 285 11.80 -2.74 -15.27
CA ASP A 285 12.57 -3.27 -14.13
C ASP A 285 11.66 -3.56 -12.95
N LEU A 286 11.80 -4.77 -12.40
CA LEU A 286 11.22 -5.22 -11.15
C LEU A 286 12.33 -5.37 -10.11
N TYR A 287 12.00 -5.03 -8.87
CA TYR A 287 12.94 -5.06 -7.76
C TYR A 287 12.43 -6.03 -6.69
N GLY A 288 13.34 -6.75 -6.08
CA GLY A 288 13.00 -7.75 -5.09
C GLY A 288 14.11 -7.99 -4.09
N VAL A 289 13.84 -8.90 -3.16
CA VAL A 289 14.74 -9.31 -2.09
C VAL A 289 14.77 -10.83 -2.02
N MET A 290 15.97 -11.40 -1.94
CA MET A 290 16.25 -12.82 -1.80
C MET A 290 16.74 -13.12 -0.40
N TYR A 291 16.11 -14.08 0.25
CA TYR A 291 16.47 -14.60 1.57
C TYR A 291 17.02 -16.01 1.44
N LYS A 292 18.13 -16.28 2.08
CA LYS A 292 18.83 -17.57 2.06
C LYS A 292 18.97 -18.11 3.50
N PRO A 293 19.11 -19.43 3.67
CA PRO A 293 19.46 -20.00 4.98
C PRO A 293 20.77 -19.38 5.53
N PHE A 294 20.90 -19.28 6.85
CA PHE A 294 22.13 -18.76 7.46
C PHE A 294 23.33 -19.69 7.21
N ASP A 295 23.08 -21.00 7.08
CA ASP A 295 24.05 -22.02 6.69
C ASP A 295 24.11 -22.25 5.16
N PHE A 296 23.70 -21.26 4.39
CA PHE A 296 23.65 -21.34 2.93
C PHE A 296 24.99 -21.81 2.33
N ASP A 297 24.89 -22.83 1.47
CA ASP A 297 25.99 -23.43 0.72
C ASP A 297 25.68 -23.32 -0.78
N SER A 298 26.46 -22.53 -1.49
CA SER A 298 26.28 -22.29 -2.93
C SER A 298 26.51 -23.52 -3.81
N THR A 299 27.03 -24.62 -3.27
CA THR A 299 27.20 -25.90 -3.98
C THR A 299 25.94 -26.77 -3.95
N LYS A 300 25.00 -26.45 -3.05
CA LYS A 300 23.70 -27.12 -2.95
C LYS A 300 22.65 -26.46 -3.83
N VAL A 301 21.58 -27.20 -4.09
CA VAL A 301 20.43 -26.70 -4.88
C VAL A 301 19.19 -26.68 -4.01
N TYR A 302 18.59 -25.49 -3.89
CA TYR A 302 17.48 -25.21 -2.99
C TYR A 302 16.17 -25.06 -3.75
N PRO A 303 15.05 -25.56 -3.19
CA PRO A 303 13.72 -25.16 -3.65
C PRO A 303 13.51 -23.67 -3.48
N VAL A 304 12.70 -23.08 -4.36
CA VAL A 304 12.39 -21.65 -4.38
C VAL A 304 10.99 -21.41 -3.87
N ILE A 305 10.81 -20.50 -2.94
CA ILE A 305 9.50 -20.05 -2.49
C ILE A 305 9.32 -18.57 -2.83
N ASN A 306 8.25 -18.26 -3.57
CA ASN A 306 7.84 -16.89 -3.83
C ASN A 306 6.83 -16.44 -2.76
N TYR A 307 7.22 -15.49 -1.91
CA TYR A 307 6.27 -14.75 -1.09
C TYR A 307 5.61 -13.68 -1.95
N VAL A 308 4.29 -13.68 -1.98
CA VAL A 308 3.51 -12.75 -2.79
C VAL A 308 2.47 -12.01 -1.96
N TYR A 309 2.42 -10.71 -2.12
CA TYR A 309 1.31 -9.88 -1.67
C TYR A 309 1.00 -8.87 -2.77
N PRO A 310 0.26 -9.27 -3.78
CA PRO A 310 -0.12 -8.35 -4.84
C PRO A 310 -1.28 -7.49 -4.37
N GLY A 311 -1.24 -6.28 -4.79
CA GLY A 311 -2.30 -5.32 -4.60
C GLY A 311 -1.83 -3.99 -5.16
N PRO A 312 -2.64 -3.26 -5.89
CA PRO A 312 -2.22 -1.96 -6.44
C PRO A 312 -1.89 -0.91 -5.36
N GLN A 313 -2.09 -1.23 -4.09
CA GLN A 313 -1.74 -0.36 -2.97
C GLN A 313 -0.31 -0.55 -2.44
N GLN A 314 0.36 -1.64 -2.80
CA GLN A 314 1.74 -1.92 -2.32
C GLN A 314 2.48 -2.92 -3.21
N GLU A 315 3.80 -2.96 -3.08
CA GLU A 315 4.64 -4.04 -3.59
C GLU A 315 4.70 -5.20 -2.60
N GLY A 316 4.85 -6.41 -3.10
CA GLY A 316 5.07 -7.60 -2.28
C GLY A 316 6.51 -7.74 -1.77
N THR A 317 7.26 -6.65 -1.66
CA THR A 317 8.67 -6.63 -1.26
C THR A 317 8.93 -5.62 -0.14
N PHE A 318 10.14 -5.63 0.39
CA PHE A 318 10.54 -4.75 1.49
C PHE A 318 11.62 -3.77 1.01
N PHE A 319 11.58 -2.55 1.55
CA PHE A 319 12.50 -1.47 1.15
C PHE A 319 13.48 -1.10 2.26
N ARG A 320 13.20 -1.48 3.50
CA ARG A 320 14.03 -1.23 4.68
C ARG A 320 14.22 -2.50 5.49
N TYR A 321 15.14 -2.49 6.43
CA TYR A 321 15.34 -3.61 7.34
C TYR A 321 14.07 -3.92 8.13
N ILE A 322 13.68 -5.18 8.14
CA ILE A 322 12.60 -5.74 8.96
C ILE A 322 13.13 -7.04 9.58
N PRO A 323 13.23 -7.13 10.92
CA PRO A 323 13.85 -8.26 11.56
C PRO A 323 12.98 -9.53 11.47
N MET A 324 13.63 -10.65 11.16
CA MET A 324 13.12 -12.02 11.34
C MET A 324 11.66 -12.25 10.93
N ASN A 325 11.29 -11.76 9.74
CA ASN A 325 9.93 -11.91 9.23
C ASN A 325 9.61 -13.41 8.99
N PRO A 326 8.54 -13.97 9.58
CA PRO A 326 8.20 -15.39 9.43
C PRO A 326 7.88 -15.79 7.99
N ARG A 327 7.48 -14.85 7.14
CA ARG A 327 7.11 -15.10 5.74
C ARG A 327 8.31 -15.15 4.79
N THR A 328 9.47 -14.67 5.23
CA THR A 328 10.70 -14.59 4.42
C THR A 328 11.92 -15.14 5.15
N ASP A 329 12.53 -14.39 6.07
CA ASP A 329 13.75 -14.80 6.78
C ASP A 329 13.61 -16.14 7.48
N ARG A 330 12.58 -16.28 8.32
CA ARG A 330 12.37 -17.51 9.11
C ARG A 330 12.04 -18.70 8.22
N LEU A 331 11.26 -18.49 7.15
CA LEU A 331 10.95 -19.55 6.20
C LEU A 331 12.20 -20.03 5.45
N ALA A 332 13.13 -19.10 5.13
CA ALA A 332 14.40 -19.47 4.51
C ALA A 332 15.24 -20.40 5.39
N GLN A 333 15.17 -20.26 6.74
CA GLN A 333 15.90 -21.12 7.67
C GLN A 333 15.45 -22.59 7.63
N ALA A 334 14.29 -22.90 7.07
CA ALA A 334 13.84 -24.25 6.80
C ALA A 334 14.43 -24.87 5.51
N GLY A 335 15.48 -24.28 4.95
CA GLY A 335 16.23 -24.82 3.80
C GLY A 335 15.68 -24.42 2.43
N PHE A 336 15.07 -23.24 2.34
CA PHE A 336 14.55 -22.68 1.09
C PHE A 336 15.29 -21.40 0.69
N VAL A 337 15.34 -21.12 -0.61
CA VAL A 337 15.56 -19.76 -1.09
C VAL A 337 14.20 -19.09 -1.22
N VAL A 338 13.98 -18.04 -0.42
CA VAL A 338 12.72 -17.29 -0.45
C VAL A 338 12.93 -15.98 -1.19
N VAL A 339 12.07 -15.68 -2.14
CA VAL A 339 12.09 -14.43 -2.90
C VAL A 339 10.78 -13.67 -2.72
N CYS A 340 10.87 -12.37 -2.58
CA CYS A 340 9.73 -11.46 -2.71
C CYS A 340 10.10 -10.35 -3.66
N MET A 341 9.13 -9.88 -4.46
CA MET A 341 9.39 -8.87 -5.49
C MET A 341 8.15 -8.08 -5.84
N GLY A 342 8.37 -6.90 -6.41
CA GLY A 342 7.33 -6.11 -7.04
C GLY A 342 6.91 -6.70 -8.40
N HIS A 343 5.83 -6.15 -8.94
CA HIS A 343 5.27 -6.51 -10.24
C HIS A 343 4.54 -5.30 -10.83
N ARG A 344 4.34 -5.26 -12.12
CA ARG A 344 3.52 -4.21 -12.74
C ARG A 344 2.11 -4.25 -12.18
N GLY A 345 1.54 -3.09 -11.88
CA GLY A 345 0.27 -2.95 -11.17
C GLY A 345 0.41 -2.97 -9.64
N GLY A 346 1.62 -2.91 -9.12
CA GLY A 346 1.90 -2.85 -7.68
C GLY A 346 1.78 -1.42 -7.10
N HIS A 347 2.76 -1.01 -6.32
CA HIS A 347 2.70 0.21 -5.50
C HIS A 347 2.49 1.50 -6.30
N PRO A 348 1.68 2.47 -5.79
CA PRO A 348 1.43 3.76 -6.44
C PRO A 348 2.65 4.69 -6.54
N SER A 349 3.75 4.39 -5.84
CA SER A 349 4.99 5.18 -5.86
C SER A 349 5.84 5.06 -7.14
N ARG A 350 5.29 4.45 -8.17
CA ARG A 350 5.83 4.42 -9.54
C ARG A 350 5.00 5.33 -10.46
N SER A 351 5.26 5.28 -11.77
CA SER A 351 4.41 5.98 -12.73
C SER A 351 2.98 5.48 -12.70
N LYS A 352 2.03 6.31 -13.07
CA LYS A 352 0.62 5.95 -13.20
C LYS A 352 0.40 4.76 -14.13
N TRP A 353 1.17 4.67 -15.18
CA TRP A 353 1.23 3.56 -16.12
C TRP A 353 1.58 2.22 -15.43
N TYR A 354 2.64 2.22 -14.63
CA TYR A 354 3.05 1.04 -13.86
C TYR A 354 1.98 0.64 -12.84
N HIS A 355 1.51 1.59 -12.05
CA HIS A 355 0.52 1.37 -11.00
C HIS A 355 -0.80 0.82 -11.54
N ASN A 356 -1.28 1.35 -12.66
CA ASN A 356 -2.57 0.96 -13.22
C ASN A 356 -2.51 -0.24 -14.19
N TYR A 357 -1.38 -0.92 -14.30
CA TYR A 357 -1.25 -2.07 -15.20
C TYR A 357 -2.27 -3.17 -14.94
N GLY A 358 -2.64 -3.38 -13.68
CA GLY A 358 -3.66 -4.36 -13.26
C GLY A 358 -5.12 -3.88 -13.34
N TYR A 359 -5.37 -2.62 -13.73
CA TYR A 359 -6.73 -2.08 -13.83
C TYR A 359 -7.54 -2.81 -14.90
N GLY A 360 -8.71 -3.34 -14.51
CA GLY A 360 -9.53 -4.22 -15.37
C GLY A 360 -9.10 -5.69 -15.40
N ASN A 361 -8.02 -6.06 -14.69
CA ASN A 361 -7.49 -7.43 -14.66
C ASN A 361 -6.95 -7.82 -13.27
N LEU A 362 -7.75 -7.66 -12.23
CA LEU A 362 -7.30 -7.76 -10.83
C LEU A 362 -6.75 -9.15 -10.43
N ARG A 363 -7.13 -10.24 -11.11
CA ARG A 363 -6.63 -11.59 -10.81
C ARG A 363 -5.29 -11.89 -11.48
N ASP A 364 -5.16 -11.65 -12.77
CA ASP A 364 -4.11 -12.28 -13.59
C ASP A 364 -2.86 -11.41 -13.76
N TYR A 365 -2.98 -10.09 -13.56
CA TYR A 365 -1.99 -9.08 -13.92
C TYR A 365 -0.56 -9.31 -13.39
N PRO A 366 -0.32 -9.81 -12.15
CA PRO A 366 1.04 -9.90 -11.63
C PRO A 366 1.74 -11.23 -11.97
N MET A 367 1.00 -12.26 -12.36
CA MET A 367 1.53 -13.64 -12.36
C MET A 367 2.56 -13.90 -13.44
N ALA A 368 2.43 -13.30 -14.61
CA ALA A 368 3.45 -13.42 -15.66
C ALA A 368 4.78 -12.80 -15.23
N ASP A 369 4.75 -11.67 -14.54
CA ASP A 369 5.93 -11.00 -14.01
C ASP A 369 6.65 -11.85 -12.96
N HIS A 370 5.91 -12.43 -12.00
CA HIS A 370 6.46 -13.33 -11.00
C HIS A 370 7.11 -14.59 -11.61
N LYS A 371 6.43 -15.22 -12.57
CA LYS A 371 6.96 -16.40 -13.25
C LYS A 371 8.27 -16.09 -13.97
N VAL A 372 8.29 -15.07 -14.83
CA VAL A 372 9.46 -14.68 -15.61
C VAL A 372 10.62 -14.22 -14.72
N ALA A 373 10.32 -13.52 -13.61
CA ALA A 373 11.33 -13.13 -12.64
C ALA A 373 12.02 -14.34 -11.99
N ILE A 374 11.27 -15.36 -11.59
CA ILE A 374 11.84 -16.59 -11.02
C ILE A 374 12.66 -17.34 -12.07
N GLU A 375 12.21 -17.42 -13.32
CA GLU A 375 12.97 -18.00 -14.43
C GLU A 375 14.33 -17.31 -14.62
N GLN A 376 14.35 -15.97 -14.59
CA GLN A 376 15.60 -15.19 -14.69
C GLN A 376 16.53 -15.43 -13.49
N LEU A 377 15.97 -15.50 -12.26
CA LEU A 377 16.77 -15.79 -11.07
C LEU A 377 17.37 -17.20 -11.12
N CYS A 378 16.59 -18.22 -11.48
CA CYS A 378 17.08 -19.59 -11.62
C CYS A 378 18.14 -19.74 -12.75
N ALA A 379 18.02 -18.96 -13.83
CA ALA A 379 19.03 -18.91 -14.89
C ALA A 379 20.33 -18.25 -14.39
N ARG A 380 20.22 -17.22 -13.53
CA ARG A 380 21.35 -16.49 -12.95
C ARG A 380 22.06 -17.27 -11.84
N TYR A 381 21.28 -17.96 -10.99
CA TYR A 381 21.77 -18.60 -9.78
C TYR A 381 21.56 -20.12 -9.82
N LYS A 382 22.64 -20.90 -9.98
CA LYS A 382 22.58 -22.37 -10.11
C LYS A 382 22.12 -23.11 -8.86
N PHE A 383 22.14 -22.43 -7.70
CA PHE A 383 21.61 -22.97 -6.45
C PHE A 383 20.07 -22.88 -6.33
N MET A 384 19.36 -22.27 -7.28
CA MET A 384 17.90 -22.18 -7.32
C MET A 384 17.32 -23.23 -8.27
N ASP A 385 16.39 -24.07 -7.76
CA ASP A 385 15.77 -25.15 -8.55
C ASP A 385 14.44 -24.72 -9.16
N ILE A 386 14.45 -24.50 -10.46
CA ILE A 386 13.24 -24.13 -11.22
C ILE A 386 12.15 -25.21 -11.23
N ASN A 387 12.52 -26.48 -10.96
CA ASN A 387 11.55 -27.57 -10.92
C ASN A 387 10.87 -27.72 -9.55
N ARG A 388 11.33 -27.00 -8.52
CA ARG A 388 10.81 -27.02 -7.16
C ARG A 388 10.43 -25.62 -6.70
N VAL A 389 9.42 -25.03 -7.38
CA VAL A 389 8.94 -23.67 -7.09
C VAL A 389 7.62 -23.72 -6.31
N GLY A 390 7.61 -23.11 -5.14
CA GLY A 390 6.43 -22.87 -4.32
C GLY A 390 6.04 -21.39 -4.28
N ILE A 391 4.82 -21.13 -3.81
CA ILE A 391 4.29 -19.77 -3.63
C ILE A 391 3.43 -19.68 -2.38
N HIS A 392 3.50 -18.57 -1.65
CA HIS A 392 2.59 -18.34 -0.54
C HIS A 392 2.28 -16.87 -0.33
N GLY A 393 1.16 -16.62 0.33
CA GLY A 393 0.76 -15.29 0.75
C GLY A 393 -0.49 -15.31 1.63
N HIS A 394 -0.77 -14.16 2.23
CA HIS A 394 -1.91 -13.94 3.12
C HIS A 394 -2.86 -12.92 2.50
N SER A 395 -4.19 -13.04 2.74
CA SER A 395 -5.21 -12.12 2.23
C SER A 395 -5.14 -12.03 0.69
N GLY A 396 -4.90 -10.86 0.11
CA GLY A 396 -4.64 -10.74 -1.34
C GLY A 396 -3.52 -11.64 -1.84
N GLY A 397 -2.50 -11.92 -1.01
CA GLY A 397 -1.45 -12.90 -1.30
C GLY A 397 -1.96 -14.34 -1.32
N GLY A 398 -2.92 -14.68 -0.46
CA GLY A 398 -3.61 -15.98 -0.51
C GLY A 398 -4.42 -16.15 -1.79
N PHE A 399 -5.17 -15.13 -2.19
CA PHE A 399 -5.85 -15.09 -3.47
C PHE A 399 -4.90 -15.34 -4.65
N MET A 400 -3.76 -14.64 -4.67
CA MET A 400 -2.77 -14.75 -5.74
C MET A 400 -1.97 -16.05 -5.72
N SER A 401 -1.67 -16.60 -4.55
CA SER A 401 -1.00 -17.91 -4.46
C SER A 401 -1.84 -19.01 -5.11
N THR A 402 -3.15 -18.96 -4.91
CA THR A 402 -4.09 -19.86 -5.59
C THR A 402 -4.17 -19.56 -7.08
N ALA A 403 -4.32 -18.27 -7.47
CA ALA A 403 -4.36 -17.87 -8.89
C ALA A 403 -3.11 -18.33 -9.65
N ALA A 404 -1.92 -18.22 -9.04
CA ALA A 404 -0.65 -18.66 -9.64
C ALA A 404 -0.64 -20.16 -9.97
N MET A 405 -1.10 -21.01 -9.03
CA MET A 405 -1.23 -22.44 -9.24
C MET A 405 -2.18 -22.80 -10.38
N LEU A 406 -3.25 -22.03 -10.54
CA LEU A 406 -4.29 -22.27 -11.53
C LEU A 406 -3.94 -21.71 -12.91
N LEU A 407 -3.17 -20.62 -12.98
CA LEU A 407 -2.70 -20.02 -14.23
C LEU A 407 -1.46 -20.73 -14.79
N TYR A 408 -0.55 -21.14 -13.91
CA TYR A 408 0.72 -21.79 -14.27
C TYR A 408 0.91 -23.12 -13.53
N PRO A 409 0.01 -24.11 -13.75
CA PRO A 409 -0.03 -25.37 -12.97
C PRO A 409 1.19 -26.26 -13.15
N ASP A 410 1.95 -26.06 -14.23
CA ASP A 410 3.19 -26.79 -14.49
C ASP A 410 4.44 -26.09 -13.94
N PHE A 411 4.29 -24.84 -13.50
CA PHE A 411 5.40 -24.04 -12.94
C PHE A 411 5.40 -24.05 -11.42
N PHE A 412 4.32 -23.58 -10.78
CA PHE A 412 4.18 -23.60 -9.32
C PHE A 412 3.73 -24.99 -8.86
N LYS A 413 4.57 -25.66 -8.06
CA LYS A 413 4.33 -27.04 -7.61
C LYS A 413 3.52 -27.09 -6.31
N VAL A 414 3.73 -26.11 -5.44
CA VAL A 414 3.11 -26.06 -4.11
C VAL A 414 2.65 -24.63 -3.82
N ALA A 415 1.44 -24.47 -3.30
CA ALA A 415 0.98 -23.19 -2.79
C ALA A 415 0.40 -23.29 -1.38
N VAL A 416 0.69 -22.28 -0.55
CA VAL A 416 0.02 -22.06 0.74
C VAL A 416 -0.74 -20.74 0.66
N SER A 417 -2.06 -20.86 0.64
CA SER A 417 -2.99 -19.74 0.50
C SER A 417 -3.69 -19.48 1.84
N CYS A 418 -3.32 -18.41 2.51
CA CYS A 418 -3.90 -18.03 3.79
C CYS A 418 -4.90 -16.90 3.63
N ALA A 419 -6.13 -17.07 4.15
CA ALA A 419 -7.21 -16.09 4.18
C ALA A 419 -7.46 -15.40 2.82
N GLY A 420 -7.37 -16.16 1.72
CA GLY A 420 -7.52 -15.63 0.37
C GLY A 420 -8.97 -15.32 0.01
N ASN A 421 -9.21 -14.15 -0.53
CA ASN A 421 -10.52 -13.71 -1.04
C ASN A 421 -10.72 -14.19 -2.49
N HIS A 422 -11.00 -15.48 -2.67
CA HIS A 422 -11.02 -16.16 -3.97
C HIS A 422 -12.12 -15.71 -4.94
N ASP A 423 -13.11 -14.98 -4.45
CA ASP A 423 -14.12 -14.26 -5.24
C ASP A 423 -14.22 -12.81 -4.76
N ASN A 424 -13.66 -11.89 -5.53
CA ASN A 424 -13.67 -10.47 -5.21
C ASN A 424 -15.00 -9.77 -5.57
N ASN A 425 -15.97 -10.46 -6.19
CA ASN A 425 -17.30 -9.91 -6.43
C ASN A 425 -18.15 -9.91 -5.15
N ILE A 426 -17.83 -10.77 -4.18
CA ILE A 426 -18.47 -10.84 -2.86
C ILE A 426 -17.59 -10.26 -1.75
N TYR A 427 -16.52 -9.55 -2.10
CA TYR A 427 -15.60 -8.89 -1.19
C TYR A 427 -15.97 -7.40 -1.01
N ASN A 428 -15.15 -6.66 -0.28
CA ASN A 428 -15.39 -5.24 -0.01
C ASN A 428 -15.50 -4.41 -1.29
N ARG A 429 -16.63 -3.67 -1.44
CA ARG A 429 -16.92 -2.82 -2.59
C ARG A 429 -15.75 -1.89 -2.94
N TRP A 430 -15.28 -1.16 -1.93
CA TRP A 430 -14.28 -0.13 -2.12
C TRP A 430 -12.99 -0.69 -2.75
N TRP A 431 -12.52 -1.84 -2.26
CA TRP A 431 -11.31 -2.46 -2.78
C TRP A 431 -11.49 -2.99 -4.21
N GLY A 432 -12.58 -3.72 -4.45
CA GLY A 432 -12.88 -4.31 -5.76
C GLY A 432 -13.09 -3.25 -6.85
N GLU A 433 -13.93 -2.25 -6.57
CA GLU A 433 -14.26 -1.19 -7.51
C GLU A 433 -13.07 -0.27 -7.83
N LYS A 434 -12.24 0.05 -6.83
CA LYS A 434 -11.03 0.86 -7.04
C LYS A 434 -10.01 0.16 -7.93
N HIS A 435 -9.68 -1.07 -7.60
CA HIS A 435 -8.52 -1.75 -8.19
C HIS A 435 -8.83 -2.50 -9.48
N HIS A 436 -10.03 -3.06 -9.61
CA HIS A 436 -10.49 -3.62 -10.89
C HIS A 436 -11.06 -2.56 -11.80
N GLY A 437 -11.75 -1.58 -11.24
CA GLY A 437 -12.49 -0.57 -11.98
C GLY A 437 -13.97 -0.96 -12.16
N VAL A 438 -14.84 -0.07 -11.68
CA VAL A 438 -16.29 -0.16 -11.89
C VAL A 438 -16.71 0.69 -13.08
N LYS A 439 -17.67 0.23 -13.85
CA LYS A 439 -18.25 0.96 -14.98
C LYS A 439 -19.54 1.66 -14.54
N GLU A 440 -19.55 2.99 -14.61
CA GLU A 440 -20.77 3.78 -14.47
C GLU A 440 -21.59 3.68 -15.75
N ILE A 441 -22.87 3.35 -15.63
CA ILE A 441 -23.82 3.21 -16.73
C ILE A 441 -24.98 4.16 -16.49
N THR A 442 -25.28 5.00 -17.46
CA THR A 442 -26.48 5.85 -17.45
C THR A 442 -27.47 5.28 -18.44
N ASP A 443 -28.71 5.00 -18.01
CA ASP A 443 -29.80 4.54 -18.87
C ASP A 443 -30.46 5.70 -19.63
N ASP A 444 -31.38 5.37 -20.52
CA ASP A 444 -32.08 6.36 -21.34
C ASP A 444 -32.97 7.32 -20.53
N MET A 445 -33.27 7.00 -19.28
CA MET A 445 -34.01 7.84 -18.34
C MET A 445 -33.09 8.69 -17.43
N GLY A 446 -31.76 8.57 -17.61
CA GLY A 446 -30.78 9.28 -16.81
C GLY A 446 -30.47 8.63 -15.44
N ASN A 447 -30.95 7.42 -15.17
CA ASN A 447 -30.59 6.71 -13.96
C ASN A 447 -29.18 6.14 -14.06
N ILE A 448 -28.41 6.31 -12.99
CA ILE A 448 -27.02 5.83 -12.91
C ILE A 448 -26.99 4.52 -12.13
N SER A 449 -26.35 3.53 -12.72
CA SER A 449 -26.02 2.23 -12.12
C SER A 449 -24.52 1.93 -12.27
N PHE A 450 -24.06 0.87 -11.61
CA PHE A 450 -22.66 0.48 -11.61
C PHE A 450 -22.53 -1.00 -11.92
N ASP A 451 -21.68 -1.32 -12.91
CA ASP A 451 -21.43 -2.69 -13.35
C ASP A 451 -19.95 -3.04 -13.16
N ILE A 452 -19.71 -4.24 -12.64
CA ILE A 452 -18.37 -4.78 -12.41
C ILE A 452 -18.43 -6.30 -12.37
N ARG A 453 -17.42 -6.94 -12.99
CA ARG A 453 -17.21 -8.37 -12.87
C ARG A 453 -15.71 -8.66 -12.75
N ILE A 454 -15.31 -9.17 -11.61
CA ILE A 454 -13.92 -9.53 -11.31
C ILE A 454 -13.75 -11.04 -11.55
N PRO A 455 -12.74 -11.48 -12.35
CA PRO A 455 -12.44 -12.89 -12.53
C PRO A 455 -12.16 -13.58 -11.21
N THR A 456 -12.71 -14.78 -10.99
CA THR A 456 -12.60 -15.54 -9.74
C THR A 456 -11.62 -16.70 -9.88
N ASN A 457 -11.07 -17.18 -8.75
CA ASN A 457 -10.23 -18.37 -8.76
C ASN A 457 -11.03 -19.64 -9.08
N GLN A 458 -12.31 -19.68 -8.71
CA GLN A 458 -13.20 -20.82 -9.00
C GLN A 458 -13.31 -21.11 -10.50
N GLU A 459 -13.28 -20.09 -11.35
CA GLU A 459 -13.32 -20.25 -12.81
C GLU A 459 -12.16 -21.10 -13.35
N LEU A 460 -11.03 -21.10 -12.66
CA LEU A 460 -9.81 -21.80 -13.04
C LEU A 460 -9.56 -23.10 -12.24
N ALA A 461 -10.42 -23.45 -11.28
CA ALA A 461 -10.18 -24.55 -10.33
C ALA A 461 -9.81 -25.88 -10.99
N ARG A 462 -10.37 -26.17 -12.19
CA ARG A 462 -10.08 -27.40 -12.98
C ARG A 462 -8.62 -27.51 -13.42
N ASN A 463 -7.84 -26.42 -13.39
CA ASN A 463 -6.45 -26.41 -13.83
C ASN A 463 -5.47 -26.86 -12.74
N LEU A 464 -5.93 -27.09 -11.51
CA LEU A 464 -5.07 -27.47 -10.39
C LEU A 464 -4.36 -28.81 -10.67
N LYS A 465 -3.01 -28.80 -10.65
CA LYS A 465 -2.18 -29.99 -10.79
C LYS A 465 -1.27 -30.25 -9.60
N GLY A 466 -0.80 -29.21 -8.94
CA GLY A 466 0.12 -29.28 -7.81
C GLY A 466 -0.59 -29.38 -6.46
N HIS A 467 0.14 -29.09 -5.39
CA HIS A 467 -0.32 -29.19 -4.01
C HIS A 467 -0.77 -27.82 -3.49
N LEU A 468 -2.04 -27.67 -3.12
CA LEU A 468 -2.63 -26.45 -2.62
C LEU A 468 -3.13 -26.64 -1.18
N LEU A 469 -2.55 -25.89 -0.24
CA LEU A 469 -3.04 -25.77 1.13
C LEU A 469 -3.82 -24.46 1.27
N LEU A 470 -5.12 -24.57 1.56
CA LEU A 470 -5.98 -23.45 1.91
C LEU A 470 -6.09 -23.35 3.43
N ILE A 471 -5.73 -22.18 3.98
CA ILE A 471 -5.85 -21.90 5.40
C ILE A 471 -6.81 -20.72 5.56
N HIS A 472 -7.85 -20.95 6.34
CA HIS A 472 -8.83 -19.92 6.70
C HIS A 472 -9.37 -20.22 8.10
N GLY A 473 -9.59 -19.20 8.93
CA GLY A 473 -10.13 -19.44 10.27
C GLY A 473 -10.21 -18.19 11.12
N ASP A 474 -10.92 -18.30 12.23
CA ASP A 474 -11.23 -17.23 13.18
C ASP A 474 -10.09 -16.92 14.16
N ILE A 475 -9.09 -17.81 14.23
CA ILE A 475 -7.99 -17.67 15.19
C ILE A 475 -6.68 -17.66 14.42
N ASP A 476 -6.12 -16.49 14.28
CA ASP A 476 -4.77 -16.27 13.76
C ASP A 476 -3.72 -16.73 14.80
N ASN A 477 -3.54 -18.05 14.90
CA ASN A 477 -2.35 -18.57 15.55
C ASN A 477 -1.20 -18.51 14.53
N ASN A 478 -0.50 -17.37 14.52
CA ASN A 478 0.60 -17.11 13.59
C ASN A 478 1.71 -18.17 13.68
N GLU A 479 1.95 -18.74 14.85
CA GLU A 479 2.98 -19.76 15.04
C GLU A 479 2.55 -21.10 14.43
N TYR A 480 1.32 -21.55 14.67
CA TYR A 480 0.78 -22.75 14.04
C TYR A 480 0.72 -22.62 12.52
N TYR A 481 0.26 -21.47 12.00
CA TYR A 481 0.27 -21.17 10.58
C TYR A 481 1.68 -21.30 9.99
N TYR A 482 2.68 -20.71 10.65
CA TYR A 482 4.07 -20.79 10.22
C TYR A 482 4.58 -22.23 10.15
N TRP A 483 4.38 -23.04 11.20
CA TRP A 483 4.83 -24.43 11.23
C TRP A 483 4.12 -25.29 10.21
N ARG A 484 2.82 -25.10 10.01
CA ARG A 484 2.06 -25.83 8.97
C ARG A 484 2.54 -25.47 7.56
N MET A 485 2.89 -24.21 7.33
CA MET A 485 3.46 -23.76 6.07
C MET A 485 4.84 -24.39 5.83
N VAL A 486 5.72 -24.41 6.83
CA VAL A 486 7.04 -25.03 6.76
C VAL A 486 6.90 -26.52 6.44
N ASP A 487 6.08 -27.27 7.18
CA ASP A 487 5.86 -28.70 6.95
C ASP A 487 5.33 -28.98 5.53
N TYR A 488 4.36 -28.21 5.07
CA TYR A 488 3.76 -28.42 3.76
C TYR A 488 4.76 -28.20 2.62
N PHE A 489 5.56 -27.14 2.69
CA PHE A 489 6.61 -26.92 1.71
C PHE A 489 7.72 -27.95 1.80
N SER A 490 8.12 -28.36 3.00
CA SER A 490 9.16 -29.39 3.19
C SER A 490 8.71 -30.73 2.63
N GLU A 491 7.48 -31.16 2.91
CA GLU A 491 6.92 -32.41 2.38
C GLU A 491 6.90 -32.44 0.85
N TYR A 492 6.40 -31.38 0.21
CA TYR A 492 6.15 -31.40 -1.23
C TYR A 492 7.25 -30.79 -2.11
N LEU A 493 8.19 -30.03 -1.55
CA LEU A 493 9.33 -29.51 -2.29
C LEU A 493 10.66 -30.20 -1.92
N ARG A 494 10.79 -30.75 -0.70
CA ARG A 494 12.00 -31.44 -0.23
C ARG A 494 11.80 -32.95 -0.05
N GLY A 495 10.57 -33.42 0.09
CA GLY A 495 10.23 -34.83 0.36
C GLY A 495 10.30 -35.22 1.84
N GLU A 496 10.39 -34.28 2.76
CA GLU A 496 10.57 -34.49 4.20
C GLU A 496 9.64 -33.56 4.99
N ARG A 497 9.12 -34.04 6.12
CA ARG A 497 8.45 -33.18 7.11
C ARG A 497 9.45 -32.70 8.14
N GLU A 498 9.45 -31.39 8.40
CA GLU A 498 10.41 -30.76 9.33
C GLU A 498 9.94 -30.84 10.78
N THR A 499 8.68 -30.52 11.05
CA THR A 499 8.23 -30.27 12.42
C THR A 499 7.23 -31.30 12.93
N GLY A 500 6.42 -31.88 12.05
CA GLY A 500 5.30 -32.76 12.42
C GLY A 500 4.30 -32.10 13.37
N ALA A 501 4.20 -30.75 13.36
CA ALA A 501 3.44 -30.00 14.36
C ALA A 501 1.95 -30.36 14.34
N ASP A 502 1.42 -30.82 15.48
CA ASP A 502 -0.01 -30.97 15.72
C ASP A 502 -0.54 -29.74 16.47
N ILE A 503 -1.74 -29.29 16.12
CA ILE A 503 -2.43 -28.21 16.82
C ILE A 503 -2.60 -28.49 18.33
N LYS A 504 -2.63 -29.75 18.72
CA LYS A 504 -2.72 -30.19 20.12
C LYS A 504 -1.45 -29.88 20.92
N ASP A 505 -0.31 -29.77 20.25
CA ASP A 505 0.98 -29.50 20.87
C ASP A 505 1.19 -28.00 21.14
N LEU A 506 0.36 -27.14 20.53
CA LEU A 506 0.35 -25.73 20.79
C LEU A 506 -0.28 -25.45 22.15
N LYS A 507 0.56 -25.16 23.14
CA LYS A 507 0.10 -24.55 24.38
C LYS A 507 -0.51 -23.18 24.02
N LEU A 508 -1.84 -23.10 24.00
CA LEU A 508 -2.62 -21.86 23.84
C LEU A 508 -2.41 -20.97 25.08
N GLY A 509 -1.22 -20.47 25.29
CA GLY A 509 -0.82 -19.66 26.43
C GLY A 509 -0.20 -18.34 26.00
N ASN A 510 -0.92 -17.25 26.27
CA ASN A 510 -0.40 -15.88 26.50
C ASN A 510 0.45 -15.18 25.41
N TRP A 511 0.30 -15.48 24.14
CA TRP A 511 1.02 -14.78 23.06
C TRP A 511 0.36 -13.48 22.55
N PHE A 512 -0.78 -13.10 23.14
CA PHE A 512 -1.53 -11.89 22.71
C PHE A 512 -1.05 -10.57 23.35
N GLN A 513 0.06 -10.53 24.06
CA GLN A 513 0.55 -9.31 24.73
C GLN A 513 1.73 -8.61 24.04
N GLY A 514 1.88 -8.66 22.74
CA GLY A 514 3.07 -8.10 22.08
C GLY A 514 2.89 -7.19 20.87
N TYR A 515 1.68 -6.93 20.41
CA TYR A 515 1.46 -6.00 19.28
C TYR A 515 0.15 -5.22 19.48
N GLN A 516 0.19 -4.22 20.35
CA GLN A 516 -0.69 -3.06 20.29
C GLN A 516 0.11 -1.84 19.89
#